data_8c0b78657f89044bdb296b1af5cd89f9
#
_entry.id   8c0b78657f89044bdb296b1af5cd89f9
#
_cell.length_a   1.000
_cell.length_b   1.000
_cell.length_c   1.000
_cell.angle_alpha   90.00
_cell.angle_beta   90.00
_cell.angle_gamma   90.00
#
_symmetry.space_group_name_H-M   'P 1'
#
loop_
_entity.id
_entity.type
_entity.pdbx_description
1 polymer ?
#
loop_
_entity_poly.entity_id
_entity_poly.type
_entity_poly.pdbx_seq_one_letter_code
_entity_poly.pdbx_strand_id
1 'polypeptide(L)'
;RNIEKLKVIFEKEFNPPEKEPLQQLLSQLVQGNTERNSPTEKVAHKANPYDNIKVRFLTHQGGCGGTRQDAQSLARLLAGYVNNPNVAGATVLSLGCQNLEISVFKEALSDLQKGNEKPVLIFDQQTEGTVDVFLSKIISQSFEEIQKANEIKRTPSPLSKLTIGLECGGSDGFSGITANPTLG
;
A
#
# COMPACT_ATOMS: atom_id res chain seq x y z
N ARG A 1 -11.07 -10.82 -8.42
CA ARG A 1 -10.78 -10.66 -9.86
C ARG A 1 -10.51 -9.20 -10.24
N ASN A 2 -11.32 -8.23 -9.76
CA ASN A 2 -11.12 -6.81 -10.06
C ASN A 2 -9.93 -6.21 -9.29
N ILE A 3 -9.73 -6.64 -8.05
CA ILE A 3 -8.57 -6.24 -7.24
C ILE A 3 -7.27 -6.72 -7.89
N GLU A 4 -7.24 -7.93 -8.47
CA GLU A 4 -6.05 -8.41 -9.18
C GLU A 4 -5.73 -7.58 -10.43
N LYS A 5 -6.74 -7.13 -11.17
CA LYS A 5 -6.54 -6.21 -12.30
C LYS A 5 -5.95 -4.87 -11.84
N LEU A 6 -6.48 -4.29 -10.74
CA LEU A 6 -5.96 -3.06 -10.16
C LEU A 6 -4.52 -3.23 -9.66
N LYS A 7 -4.21 -4.33 -8.97
CA LYS A 7 -2.84 -4.65 -8.57
C LYS A 7 -1.88 -4.62 -9.74
N VAL A 8 -2.20 -5.35 -10.82
CA VAL A 8 -1.35 -5.41 -12.00
C VAL A 8 -1.09 -4.03 -12.59
N ILE A 9 -2.12 -3.18 -12.66
CA ILE A 9 -1.99 -1.82 -13.18
C ILE A 9 -1.08 -0.98 -12.27
N PHE A 10 -1.38 -0.92 -10.97
CA PHE A 10 -0.62 -0.11 -10.04
C PHE A 10 0.80 -0.63 -9.79
N GLU A 11 0.99 -1.95 -9.73
CA GLU A 11 2.34 -2.53 -9.61
C GLU A 11 3.20 -2.22 -10.82
N LYS A 12 2.62 -2.25 -12.01
CA LYS A 12 3.32 -1.92 -13.25
C LYS A 12 3.72 -0.44 -13.32
N GLU A 13 2.83 0.46 -12.91
CA GLU A 13 3.03 1.91 -13.05
C GLU A 13 3.85 2.51 -11.90
N PHE A 14 3.60 2.06 -10.65
CA PHE A 14 4.17 2.70 -9.46
C PHE A 14 5.21 1.86 -8.71
N ASN A 15 5.16 0.53 -8.84
CA ASN A 15 6.16 -0.37 -8.29
C ASN A 15 6.67 -1.29 -9.40
N PRO A 16 7.37 -0.76 -10.41
CA PRO A 16 7.94 -1.62 -11.44
C PRO A 16 8.85 -2.65 -10.78
N PRO A 17 8.84 -3.92 -11.25
CA PRO A 17 9.74 -4.94 -10.76
C PRO A 17 11.17 -4.42 -10.84
N GLU A 18 11.96 -4.69 -9.80
CA GLU A 18 13.37 -4.31 -9.77
C GLU A 18 14.02 -4.69 -11.10
N LYS A 19 14.69 -3.73 -11.72
CA LYS A 19 15.16 -3.80 -13.12
C LYS A 19 16.14 -4.94 -13.43
N GLU A 20 16.63 -5.64 -12.41
CA GLU A 20 17.62 -6.71 -12.57
C GLU A 20 17.16 -7.88 -13.45
N PRO A 21 15.97 -8.48 -13.30
CA PRO A 21 15.58 -9.60 -14.14
C PRO A 21 15.37 -9.20 -15.61
N LEU A 22 14.83 -8.00 -15.84
CA LEU A 22 14.56 -7.52 -17.19
C LEU A 22 15.82 -7.09 -17.91
N GLN A 23 16.77 -6.47 -17.21
CA GLN A 23 18.07 -6.12 -17.76
C GLN A 23 18.92 -7.36 -18.04
N GLN A 24 18.85 -8.38 -17.19
CA GLN A 24 19.51 -9.67 -17.46
C GLN A 24 18.88 -10.39 -18.65
N LEU A 25 17.55 -10.40 -18.77
CA LEU A 25 16.85 -10.98 -19.94
C LEU A 25 17.16 -10.21 -21.21
N LEU A 26 17.17 -8.88 -21.18
CA LEU A 26 17.52 -8.05 -22.31
C LEU A 26 19.00 -8.19 -22.69
N SER A 27 19.91 -8.30 -21.73
CA SER A 27 21.32 -8.54 -22.00
C SER A 27 21.55 -9.93 -22.61
N GLN A 28 20.82 -10.94 -22.21
CA GLN A 28 20.86 -12.29 -22.79
C GLN A 28 20.31 -12.31 -24.23
N LEU A 29 19.26 -11.53 -24.51
CA LEU A 29 18.69 -11.39 -25.86
C LEU A 29 19.61 -10.58 -26.79
N VAL A 30 20.33 -9.59 -26.25
CA VAL A 30 21.26 -8.74 -27.01
C VAL A 30 22.59 -9.48 -27.28
N GLN A 31 23.04 -10.38 -26.40
CA GLN A 31 24.24 -11.19 -26.62
C GLN A 31 24.07 -12.30 -27.69
N GLY A 32 22.81 -12.59 -28.07
CA GLY A 32 22.50 -13.58 -29.12
C GLY A 32 22.55 -13.07 -30.58
N ASN A 33 22.73 -11.79 -30.86
CA ASN A 33 22.76 -11.21 -32.20
C ASN A 33 23.94 -10.24 -32.40
N THR A 34 25.03 -10.78 -32.94
CA THR A 34 25.99 -10.17 -33.88
C THR A 34 26.17 -8.65 -33.93
N GLU A 35 27.41 -8.28 -33.62
CA GLU A 35 28.19 -7.19 -34.23
C GLU A 35 27.42 -6.23 -35.19
N ARG A 36 27.13 -5.04 -34.70
CA ARG A 36 27.20 -3.80 -35.45
C ARG A 36 27.47 -2.63 -34.51
N ASN A 37 28.63 -2.02 -34.70
CA ASN A 37 29.07 -0.77 -34.10
C ASN A 37 28.04 0.34 -34.30
N SER A 38 27.51 0.88 -33.21
CA SER A 38 26.97 2.22 -33.16
C SER A 38 27.18 2.77 -31.75
N PRO A 39 27.57 4.05 -31.59
CA PRO A 39 27.82 4.62 -30.28
C PRO A 39 26.50 4.62 -29.47
N THR A 40 26.51 3.91 -28.39
CA THR A 40 25.39 3.90 -27.44
C THR A 40 25.23 5.29 -26.83
N GLU A 41 24.32 6.09 -27.38
CA GLU A 41 23.77 7.20 -26.63
C GLU A 41 23.25 6.64 -25.31
N LYS A 42 23.84 7.11 -24.23
CA LYS A 42 23.31 6.90 -22.89
C LYS A 42 21.92 7.52 -22.86
N VAL A 43 20.89 6.73 -23.08
CA VAL A 43 19.51 7.13 -22.82
C VAL A 43 19.47 7.46 -21.33
N ALA A 44 19.48 8.75 -21.03
CA ALA A 44 19.27 9.24 -19.67
C ALA A 44 17.90 8.70 -19.24
N HIS A 45 17.89 7.72 -18.35
CA HIS A 45 16.66 7.24 -17.72
C HIS A 45 16.03 8.45 -17.05
N LYS A 46 14.92 8.94 -17.61
CA LYS A 46 14.08 9.91 -16.89
C LYS A 46 13.78 9.29 -15.54
N ALA A 47 14.21 9.95 -14.47
CA ALA A 47 13.88 9.54 -13.12
C ALA A 47 12.35 9.38 -13.05
N ASN A 48 11.89 8.25 -12.50
CA ASN A 48 10.47 8.05 -12.30
C ASN A 48 9.98 9.15 -11.34
N PRO A 49 9.05 10.03 -11.73
CA PRO A 49 8.59 11.11 -10.87
C PRO A 49 7.96 10.63 -9.56
N TYR A 50 7.65 9.33 -9.44
CA TYR A 50 7.01 8.69 -8.29
C TYR A 50 7.94 7.77 -7.49
N ASP A 51 9.27 7.90 -7.62
CA ASP A 51 10.23 7.04 -6.92
C ASP A 51 10.11 7.08 -5.38
N ASN A 52 9.52 8.12 -4.84
CA ASN A 52 9.31 8.29 -3.39
C ASN A 52 7.99 7.67 -2.88
N ILE A 53 7.10 7.25 -3.78
CA ILE A 53 5.80 6.70 -3.41
C ILE A 53 5.77 5.20 -3.69
N LYS A 54 5.32 4.45 -2.68
CA LYS A 54 5.05 3.02 -2.81
C LYS A 54 3.57 2.77 -2.59
N VAL A 55 2.91 2.20 -3.60
CA VAL A 55 1.54 1.71 -3.47
C VAL A 55 1.58 0.30 -2.88
N ARG A 56 0.80 0.05 -1.85
CA ARG A 56 0.66 -1.26 -1.19
C ARG A 56 -0.79 -1.70 -1.19
N PHE A 57 -1.02 -2.96 -1.51
CA PHE A 57 -2.34 -3.58 -1.47
C PHE A 57 -2.48 -4.40 -0.19
N LEU A 58 -3.42 -4.00 0.65
CA LEU A 58 -3.82 -4.76 1.82
C LEU A 58 -5.06 -5.58 1.46
N THR A 59 -4.91 -6.88 1.45
CA THR A 59 -6.02 -7.81 1.20
C THR A 59 -6.23 -8.67 2.43
N HIS A 60 -7.48 -9.04 2.71
CA HIS A 60 -7.84 -9.92 3.79
C HIS A 60 -8.88 -10.94 3.33
N GLN A 61 -9.01 -12.04 4.09
CA GLN A 61 -9.98 -13.10 3.82
C GLN A 61 -11.21 -13.02 4.73
N GLY A 62 -11.26 -12.06 5.65
CA GLY A 62 -12.35 -11.85 6.59
C GLY A 62 -13.56 -11.13 5.99
N GLY A 63 -14.04 -11.57 4.82
CA GLY A 63 -15.16 -10.95 4.12
C GLY A 63 -16.50 -11.10 4.85
N CYS A 64 -17.38 -11.97 4.36
CA CYS A 64 -18.73 -12.17 4.91
C CYS A 64 -18.78 -13.17 6.08
N GLY A 65 -17.72 -13.91 6.34
CA GLY A 65 -17.71 -15.05 7.26
C GLY A 65 -17.34 -14.73 8.71
N GLY A 66 -17.04 -13.50 9.06
CA GLY A 66 -16.65 -13.10 10.40
C GLY A 66 -17.84 -12.70 11.29
N THR A 67 -17.57 -12.60 12.59
CA THR A 67 -18.52 -12.00 13.55
C THR A 67 -18.47 -10.46 13.46
N ARG A 68 -19.45 -9.78 14.07
CA ARG A 68 -19.41 -8.32 14.17
C ARG A 68 -18.17 -7.83 14.95
N GLN A 69 -17.71 -8.57 15.93
CA GLN A 69 -16.50 -8.26 16.68
C GLN A 69 -15.24 -8.37 15.79
N ASP A 70 -15.18 -9.37 14.92
CA ASP A 70 -14.08 -9.50 13.96
C ASP A 70 -14.06 -8.32 12.98
N ALA A 71 -15.23 -7.91 12.50
CA ALA A 71 -15.36 -6.75 11.62
C ALA A 71 -14.89 -5.45 12.29
N GLN A 72 -15.24 -5.23 13.57
CA GLN A 72 -14.77 -4.08 14.35
C GLN A 72 -13.25 -4.12 14.58
N SER A 73 -12.70 -5.31 14.87
CA SER A 73 -11.25 -5.48 15.05
C SER A 73 -10.50 -5.20 13.76
N LEU A 74 -11.01 -5.70 12.63
CA LEU A 74 -10.46 -5.44 11.30
C LEU A 74 -10.56 -3.95 10.93
N ALA A 75 -11.69 -3.30 11.23
CA ALA A 75 -11.86 -1.86 10.99
C ALA A 75 -10.80 -1.03 11.72
N ARG A 76 -10.57 -1.32 13.00
CA ARG A 76 -9.56 -0.64 13.81
C ARG A 76 -8.14 -0.89 13.30
N LEU A 77 -7.84 -2.13 12.89
CA LEU A 77 -6.56 -2.49 12.30
C LEU A 77 -6.30 -1.69 11.01
N LEU A 78 -7.26 -1.69 10.08
CA LEU A 78 -7.14 -0.96 8.81
C LEU A 78 -7.05 0.55 9.04
N ALA A 79 -7.86 1.10 9.94
CA ALA A 79 -7.77 2.51 10.33
C ALA A 79 -6.41 2.86 10.95
N GLY A 80 -5.82 1.95 11.74
CA GLY A 80 -4.47 2.08 12.26
C GLY A 80 -3.41 2.13 11.16
N TYR A 81 -3.52 1.29 10.12
CA TYR A 81 -2.63 1.37 8.96
C TYR A 81 -2.74 2.72 8.25
N VAL A 82 -3.96 3.19 8.00
CA VAL A 82 -4.17 4.51 7.37
C VAL A 82 -3.57 5.63 8.20
N ASN A 83 -3.73 5.55 9.52
CA ASN A 83 -3.23 6.58 10.44
C ASN A 83 -1.69 6.54 10.64
N ASN A 84 -1.00 5.50 10.17
CA ASN A 84 0.45 5.39 10.31
C ASN A 84 1.16 6.60 9.65
N PRO A 85 2.16 7.22 10.32
CA PRO A 85 2.87 8.40 9.79
C PRO A 85 3.52 8.22 8.42
N ASN A 86 3.83 6.98 8.03
CA ASN A 86 4.41 6.68 6.72
C ASN A 86 3.37 6.40 5.62
N VAL A 87 2.09 6.53 5.92
CA VAL A 87 0.98 6.37 4.97
C VAL A 87 0.45 7.75 4.63
N ALA A 88 0.49 8.11 3.35
CA ALA A 88 0.04 9.42 2.87
C ALA A 88 -1.47 9.48 2.65
N GLY A 89 -2.11 8.35 2.35
CA GLY A 89 -3.54 8.23 2.11
C GLY A 89 -3.93 6.80 1.79
N ALA A 90 -5.20 6.54 1.57
CA ALA A 90 -5.71 5.21 1.24
C ALA A 90 -6.88 5.25 0.27
N THR A 91 -6.97 4.21 -0.54
CA THR A 91 -8.16 3.90 -1.35
C THR A 91 -8.77 2.60 -0.84
N VAL A 92 -10.01 2.67 -0.39
CA VAL A 92 -10.76 1.56 0.17
C VAL A 92 -11.79 1.08 -0.84
N LEU A 93 -11.74 -0.20 -1.17
CA LEU A 93 -12.67 -0.85 -2.09
C LEU A 93 -13.62 -1.75 -1.29
N SER A 94 -14.88 -1.37 -1.27
CA SER A 94 -15.96 -2.10 -0.62
C SER A 94 -16.69 -2.98 -1.64
N LEU A 95 -17.05 -4.19 -1.23
CA LEU A 95 -17.96 -5.06 -2.00
C LEU A 95 -19.44 -4.68 -1.82
N GLY A 96 -19.75 -3.88 -0.79
CA GLY A 96 -21.10 -3.49 -0.44
C GLY A 96 -21.92 -4.51 0.34
N CYS A 97 -21.45 -5.76 0.48
CA CYS A 97 -22.13 -6.84 1.20
C CYS A 97 -21.27 -7.55 2.25
N GLN A 98 -20.13 -6.97 2.61
CA GLN A 98 -19.26 -7.53 3.65
C GLN A 98 -19.72 -7.16 5.07
N ASN A 99 -19.35 -7.96 6.09
CA ASN A 99 -19.62 -7.68 7.50
C ASN A 99 -18.94 -6.39 8.00
N LEU A 100 -17.79 -6.05 7.43
CA LEU A 100 -17.14 -4.77 7.68
C LEU A 100 -17.86 -3.68 6.88
N GLU A 101 -18.91 -3.13 7.45
CA GLU A 101 -19.63 -2.00 6.88
C GLU A 101 -18.73 -0.75 6.79
N ILE A 102 -18.94 0.06 5.76
CA ILE A 102 -18.19 1.32 5.56
C ILE A 102 -18.36 2.26 6.75
N SER A 103 -19.55 2.27 7.38
CA SER A 103 -19.85 3.05 8.59
C SER A 103 -18.91 2.70 9.74
N VAL A 104 -18.70 1.42 10.01
CA VAL A 104 -17.81 0.91 11.09
C VAL A 104 -16.36 1.30 10.83
N PHE A 105 -15.93 1.22 9.57
CA PHE A 105 -14.58 1.66 9.20
C PHE A 105 -14.40 3.18 9.37
N LYS A 106 -15.38 3.99 8.93
CA LYS A 106 -15.34 5.45 9.06
C LYS A 106 -15.31 5.89 10.53
N GLU A 107 -16.08 5.24 11.40
CA GLU A 107 -16.04 5.47 12.84
C GLU A 107 -14.66 5.21 13.42
N ALA A 108 -14.08 4.02 13.14
CA ALA A 108 -12.74 3.65 13.60
C ALA A 108 -11.67 4.62 13.08
N LEU A 109 -11.80 5.10 11.85
CA LEU A 109 -10.90 6.06 11.24
C LEU A 109 -11.00 7.43 11.92
N SER A 110 -12.22 7.92 12.14
CA SER A 110 -12.49 9.20 12.82
C SER A 110 -11.90 9.21 14.24
N ASP A 111 -12.02 8.10 14.98
CA ASP A 111 -11.47 7.97 16.32
C ASP A 111 -9.94 8.12 16.37
N LEU A 112 -9.26 7.65 15.34
CA LEU A 112 -7.79 7.66 15.25
C LEU A 112 -7.23 8.94 14.63
N GLN A 113 -7.94 9.57 13.71
CA GLN A 113 -7.43 10.71 12.93
C GLN A 113 -7.58 12.08 13.61
N LYS A 114 -7.90 12.16 14.88
CA LYS A 114 -8.14 13.42 15.62
C LYS A 114 -7.10 14.50 15.28
N GLY A 115 -7.44 15.40 14.37
CA GLY A 115 -6.62 16.55 13.98
C GLY A 115 -5.52 16.29 12.94
N ASN A 116 -5.45 15.10 12.35
CA ASN A 116 -4.51 14.79 11.25
C ASN A 116 -5.22 13.96 10.18
N GLU A 117 -6.19 14.57 9.54
CA GLU A 117 -6.97 13.92 8.51
C GLU A 117 -6.15 13.66 7.25
N LYS A 118 -6.09 12.40 6.85
CA LYS A 118 -5.47 11.96 5.59
C LYS A 118 -6.53 11.70 4.54
N PRO A 119 -6.23 11.87 3.25
CA PRO A 119 -7.17 11.53 2.19
C PRO A 119 -7.48 10.04 2.19
N VAL A 120 -8.76 9.71 2.29
CA VAL A 120 -9.26 8.34 2.20
C VAL A 120 -10.39 8.31 1.21
N LEU A 121 -10.14 7.70 0.05
CA LEU A 121 -11.15 7.45 -0.97
C LEU A 121 -11.86 6.13 -0.67
N ILE A 122 -13.18 6.14 -0.70
CA ILE A 122 -14.00 4.94 -0.47
C ILE A 122 -14.90 4.72 -1.66
N PHE A 123 -14.80 3.55 -2.28
CA PHE A 123 -15.61 3.15 -3.42
C PHE A 123 -16.40 1.88 -3.08
N ASP A 124 -17.69 1.90 -3.37
CA ASP A 124 -18.58 0.76 -3.19
C ASP A 124 -18.93 0.16 -4.54
N GLN A 125 -18.60 -1.10 -4.75
CA GLN A 125 -18.82 -1.78 -6.03
C GLN A 125 -20.29 -1.87 -6.43
N GLN A 126 -21.22 -1.86 -5.46
CA GLN A 126 -22.66 -1.97 -5.75
C GLN A 126 -23.28 -0.66 -6.23
N THR A 127 -22.65 0.47 -5.94
CA THR A 127 -23.20 1.80 -6.26
C THR A 127 -22.59 2.44 -7.50
N GLU A 128 -21.48 1.92 -8.01
CA GLU A 128 -20.64 2.61 -9.01
C GLU A 128 -20.89 2.16 -10.46
N GLY A 129 -21.94 1.43 -10.75
CA GLY A 129 -22.31 1.02 -12.11
C GLY A 129 -21.54 -0.18 -12.63
N THR A 130 -21.06 -0.14 -13.88
CA THR A 130 -20.31 -1.26 -14.47
C THR A 130 -18.89 -1.35 -13.90
N VAL A 131 -18.30 -2.56 -14.00
CA VAL A 131 -16.91 -2.79 -13.51
C VAL A 131 -15.91 -1.84 -14.17
N ASP A 132 -16.05 -1.56 -15.46
CA ASP A 132 -15.10 -0.71 -16.17
C ASP A 132 -15.21 0.76 -15.74
N VAL A 133 -16.43 1.26 -15.50
CA VAL A 133 -16.66 2.59 -14.92
C VAL A 133 -16.09 2.67 -13.51
N PHE A 134 -16.35 1.67 -12.69
CA PHE A 134 -15.83 1.57 -11.33
C PHE A 134 -14.29 1.60 -11.30
N LEU A 135 -13.63 0.77 -12.11
CA LEU A 135 -12.18 0.74 -12.19
C LEU A 135 -11.58 2.05 -12.70
N SER A 136 -12.16 2.63 -13.73
CA SER A 136 -11.71 3.91 -14.30
C SER A 136 -11.77 5.04 -13.26
N LYS A 137 -12.85 5.11 -12.49
CA LYS A 137 -13.03 6.10 -11.42
C LYS A 137 -12.01 5.91 -10.30
N ILE A 138 -11.80 4.67 -9.84
CA ILE A 138 -10.80 4.35 -8.81
C ILE A 138 -9.41 4.78 -9.26
N ILE A 139 -9.01 4.39 -10.48
CA ILE A 139 -7.68 4.70 -11.02
C ILE A 139 -7.49 6.21 -11.11
N SER A 140 -8.43 6.93 -11.71
CA SER A 140 -8.33 8.38 -11.89
C SER A 140 -8.20 9.11 -10.56
N GLN A 141 -9.10 8.87 -9.60
CA GLN A 141 -9.09 9.57 -8.32
C GLN A 141 -7.91 9.15 -7.43
N SER A 142 -7.54 7.86 -7.45
CA SER A 142 -6.36 7.41 -6.70
C SER A 142 -5.07 8.01 -7.26
N PHE A 143 -5.00 8.19 -8.58
CA PHE A 143 -3.85 8.82 -9.22
C PHE A 143 -3.70 10.29 -8.82
N GLU A 144 -4.81 11.04 -8.75
CA GLU A 144 -4.79 12.43 -8.28
C GLU A 144 -4.26 12.53 -6.84
N GLU A 145 -4.67 11.62 -5.95
CA GLU A 145 -4.17 11.59 -4.57
C GLU A 145 -2.70 11.16 -4.49
N ILE A 146 -2.24 10.26 -5.35
CA ILE A 146 -0.83 9.88 -5.44
C ILE A 146 0.02 11.07 -5.90
N GLN A 147 -0.45 11.88 -6.84
CA GLN A 147 0.25 13.09 -7.27
C GLN A 147 0.43 14.08 -6.11
N LYS A 148 -0.63 14.34 -5.34
CA LYS A 148 -0.56 15.18 -4.13
C LYS A 148 0.37 14.59 -3.08
N ALA A 149 0.31 13.28 -2.86
CA ALA A 149 1.16 12.58 -1.91
C ALA A 149 2.65 12.67 -2.30
N ASN A 150 2.96 12.72 -3.60
CA ASN A 150 4.33 12.85 -4.10
C ASN A 150 4.97 14.22 -3.78
N GLU A 151 4.17 15.22 -3.48
CA GLU A 151 4.64 16.54 -3.05
C GLU A 151 5.04 16.59 -1.57
N ILE A 152 4.64 15.57 -0.78
CA ILE A 152 4.92 15.49 0.66
C ILE A 152 6.41 15.21 0.88
N LYS A 153 7.08 16.10 1.61
CA LYS A 153 8.49 15.95 1.97
C LYS A 153 8.62 15.41 3.40
N ARG A 154 9.61 14.52 3.59
CA ARG A 154 9.96 14.07 4.94
C ARG A 154 10.60 15.20 5.72
N THR A 155 10.18 15.33 6.98
CA THR A 155 10.73 16.30 7.92
C THR A 155 11.49 15.61 9.04
N PRO A 156 12.57 16.18 9.55
CA PRO A 156 13.26 15.66 10.72
C PRO A 156 12.31 15.58 11.91
N SER A 157 12.38 14.49 12.65
CA SER A 157 11.58 14.28 13.86
C SER A 157 12.47 13.81 15.00
N PRO A 158 12.22 14.24 16.25
CA PRO A 158 12.98 13.79 17.40
C PRO A 158 12.71 12.32 17.71
N LEU A 159 13.69 11.62 18.26
CA LEU A 159 13.59 10.21 18.64
C LEU A 159 12.45 9.95 19.65
N SER A 160 12.03 10.95 20.41
CA SER A 160 10.87 10.85 21.32
C SER A 160 9.54 10.54 20.62
N LYS A 161 9.47 10.68 19.28
CA LYS A 161 8.32 10.30 18.47
C LYS A 161 8.40 8.88 17.92
N LEU A 162 9.52 8.18 18.14
CA LEU A 162 9.70 6.82 17.67
C LEU A 162 8.93 5.85 18.55
N THR A 163 8.09 5.01 17.94
CA THR A 163 7.42 3.90 18.58
C THR A 163 7.99 2.61 18.02
N ILE A 164 8.46 1.73 18.89
CA ILE A 164 9.00 0.42 18.53
C ILE A 164 8.05 -0.64 19.04
N GLY A 165 7.55 -1.47 18.13
CA GLY A 165 6.79 -2.67 18.47
C GLY A 165 7.74 -3.85 18.65
N LEU A 166 7.56 -4.62 19.73
CA LEU A 166 8.30 -5.82 20.03
C LEU A 166 7.35 -7.02 19.98
N GLU A 167 7.77 -8.10 19.36
CA GLU A 167 7.00 -9.33 19.25
C GLU A 167 7.90 -10.54 19.52
N CYS A 168 7.39 -11.51 20.27
CA CYS A 168 8.11 -12.77 20.48
C CYS A 168 7.97 -13.68 19.23
N GLY A 169 9.11 -14.13 18.69
CA GLY A 169 9.10 -14.99 17.48
C GLY A 169 8.91 -16.49 17.74
N GLY A 170 9.26 -16.97 18.91
CA GLY A 170 9.32 -18.40 19.21
C GLY A 170 8.48 -18.88 20.39
N SER A 171 7.73 -18.04 21.06
CA SER A 171 6.96 -18.36 22.27
C SER A 171 7.80 -19.09 23.33
N ASP A 172 9.08 -18.71 23.46
CA ASP A 172 10.01 -19.30 24.39
C ASP A 172 9.75 -18.81 25.82
N GLY A 173 9.51 -19.72 26.77
CA GLY A 173 9.27 -19.40 28.17
C GLY A 173 10.43 -18.67 28.86
N PHE A 174 11.64 -18.79 28.34
CA PHE A 174 12.84 -18.10 28.88
C PHE A 174 12.94 -16.64 28.43
N SER A 175 12.19 -16.19 27.45
CA SER A 175 12.22 -14.80 26.96
C SER A 175 11.91 -13.78 28.06
N GLY A 176 11.08 -14.17 29.05
CA GLY A 176 10.78 -13.35 30.22
C GLY A 176 11.97 -13.13 31.17
N ILE A 177 12.98 -13.98 31.10
CA ILE A 177 14.19 -13.91 31.94
C ILE A 177 15.38 -13.31 31.18
N THR A 178 15.41 -13.47 29.85
CA THR A 178 16.53 -13.09 28.99
C THR A 178 16.24 -11.86 28.13
N ALA A 179 15.50 -12.04 27.04
CA ALA A 179 15.32 -11.01 26.04
C ALA A 179 14.47 -9.82 26.53
N ASN A 180 13.36 -10.08 27.23
CA ASN A 180 12.46 -8.99 27.66
C ASN A 180 13.09 -8.03 28.65
N PRO A 181 13.80 -8.51 29.71
CA PRO A 181 14.50 -7.61 30.63
C PRO A 181 15.68 -6.86 29.97
N THR A 182 16.29 -7.46 28.95
CA THR A 182 17.40 -6.80 28.21
C THR A 182 16.90 -5.68 27.30
N LEU A 183 15.69 -5.81 26.78
CA LEU A 183 15.07 -4.80 25.90
C LEU A 183 14.38 -3.67 26.68
N GLY A 184 13.90 -3.96 27.90
CA GLY A 184 13.27 -2.96 28.81
C GLY A 184 14.29 -2.12 29.50
#